data_61e31b422fab85091b38b815c8a53d78
#
_entry.id   61e31b422fab85091b38b815c8a53d78
#
_cell.length_a   1.000
_cell.length_b   1.000
_cell.length_c   1.000
_cell.angle_alpha   90.00
_cell.angle_beta   90.00
_cell.angle_gamma   90.00
#
_symmetry.space_group_name_H-M   'P 1'
#
loop_
_entity.id
_entity.type
_entity.pdbx_description
1 polymer ?
#
loop_
_entity_poly.entity_id
_entity_poly.type
_entity_poly.pdbx_seq_one_letter_code
_entity_poly.pdbx_strand_id
1 'polypeptide(L)'
;MKTFRSADDALYRGPKHKIYNTFVWLNKDKAVAEMQTMMFAYHDLDGSTYSRNGWARLLYKVQKTEGIWKIKGLDCIYERDLMIPVTPDYGFDTEIDFDKFRKSYKCISYLFDRGGVPNNNELPGDDKLQLVEALYAEADEWLNTSL
;
A
#
# COMPACT_ATOMS: atom_id res chain seq x y z
N MET A 1 -13.25 0.99 -24.50
CA MET A 1 -12.51 0.68 -23.28
C MET A 1 -11.63 1.89 -22.99
N LYS A 2 -11.92 2.69 -21.94
CA LYS A 2 -11.04 3.81 -21.57
C LYS A 2 -9.78 3.22 -20.99
N THR A 3 -8.63 3.50 -21.60
CA THR A 3 -7.33 3.08 -21.08
C THR A 3 -7.04 3.87 -19.80
N PHE A 4 -6.70 3.18 -18.71
CA PHE A 4 -6.25 3.77 -17.45
C PHE A 4 -4.86 4.44 -17.56
N ARG A 5 -4.33 4.57 -18.76
CA ARG A 5 -3.03 5.16 -19.02
C ARG A 5 -3.23 6.51 -19.70
N SER A 6 -2.97 7.57 -18.98
CA SER A 6 -2.88 8.93 -19.50
C SER A 6 -1.42 9.27 -19.82
N ALA A 7 -1.21 10.38 -20.49
CA ALA A 7 0.02 10.89 -21.09
C ALA A 7 1.38 10.48 -20.47
N ASP A 8 2.41 10.54 -21.27
CA ASP A 8 3.75 9.98 -21.06
C ASP A 8 4.42 10.26 -19.71
N ASP A 9 4.24 11.44 -19.14
CA ASP A 9 4.82 11.80 -17.84
C ASP A 9 4.12 11.08 -16.66
N ALA A 10 2.81 10.92 -16.72
CA ALA A 10 2.05 10.16 -15.73
C ALA A 10 2.37 8.66 -15.74
N LEU A 11 2.74 8.11 -16.91
CA LEU A 11 3.21 6.73 -17.04
C LEU A 11 4.58 6.52 -16.41
N TYR A 12 5.45 7.51 -16.47
CA TYR A 12 6.80 7.43 -15.89
C TYR A 12 6.76 7.69 -14.38
N ARG A 13 6.05 8.74 -13.94
CA ARG A 13 6.05 9.23 -12.54
C ARG A 13 4.96 8.62 -11.66
N GLY A 14 3.88 8.16 -12.27
CA GLY A 14 2.75 7.57 -11.54
C GLY A 14 3.12 6.35 -10.71
N PRO A 15 2.35 6.03 -9.67
CA PRO A 15 2.61 4.89 -8.81
C PRO A 15 2.55 3.58 -9.60
N LYS A 16 3.54 2.74 -9.38
CA LYS A 16 3.64 1.41 -9.97
C LYS A 16 3.70 0.36 -8.88
N HIS A 17 3.01 -0.77 -9.12
CA HIS A 17 3.01 -1.90 -8.20
C HIS A 17 3.78 -3.07 -8.81
N LYS A 18 4.63 -3.68 -8.00
CA LYS A 18 5.22 -4.98 -8.29
C LYS A 18 4.64 -5.98 -7.31
N ILE A 19 4.07 -7.06 -7.82
CA ILE A 19 3.53 -8.15 -7.04
C ILE A 19 4.58 -9.27 -7.02
N TYR A 20 4.82 -9.81 -5.84
CA TYR A 20 5.78 -10.90 -5.63
C TYR A 20 5.03 -12.19 -5.34
N ASN A 21 4.96 -12.59 -4.08
CA ASN A 21 4.32 -13.83 -3.66
C ASN A 21 2.82 -13.61 -3.47
N THR A 22 2.05 -14.64 -3.81
CA THR A 22 0.60 -14.66 -3.56
C THR A 22 0.26 -15.95 -2.83
N PHE A 23 -0.48 -15.83 -1.74
CA PHE A 23 -1.10 -16.92 -1.00
C PHE A 23 -2.60 -16.83 -1.14
N VAL A 24 -3.28 -17.97 -1.25
CA VAL A 24 -4.74 -18.01 -1.40
C VAL A 24 -5.32 -19.05 -0.47
N TRP A 25 -6.25 -18.61 0.36
CA TRP A 25 -7.11 -19.48 1.19
C TRP A 25 -8.48 -19.54 0.54
N LEU A 26 -8.92 -20.73 0.18
CA LEU A 26 -10.16 -20.96 -0.55
C LEU A 26 -11.17 -21.70 0.31
N ASN A 27 -12.39 -21.21 0.37
CA ASN A 27 -13.52 -21.89 0.97
C ASN A 27 -14.75 -21.76 0.04
N LYS A 28 -15.03 -22.82 -0.73
CA LYS A 28 -16.14 -22.86 -1.71
C LYS A 28 -16.07 -21.67 -2.69
N ASP A 29 -17.02 -20.77 -2.60
CA ASP A 29 -17.15 -19.57 -3.45
C ASP A 29 -16.55 -18.30 -2.81
N LYS A 30 -15.79 -18.46 -1.73
CA LYS A 30 -15.02 -17.37 -1.10
C LYS A 30 -13.54 -17.69 -1.10
N ALA A 31 -12.72 -16.65 -1.24
CA ALA A 31 -11.29 -16.78 -1.03
C ALA A 31 -10.71 -15.49 -0.44
N VAL A 32 -9.71 -15.67 0.41
CA VAL A 32 -8.81 -14.59 0.84
C VAL A 32 -7.50 -14.78 0.08
N ALA A 33 -7.03 -13.72 -0.56
CA ALA A 33 -5.75 -13.74 -1.25
C ALA A 33 -4.84 -12.65 -0.67
N GLU A 34 -3.67 -13.05 -0.20
CA GLU A 34 -2.63 -12.14 0.27
C GLU A 34 -1.53 -12.04 -0.78
N MET A 35 -1.15 -10.82 -1.12
CA MET A 35 -0.09 -10.56 -2.08
C MET A 35 0.96 -9.63 -1.47
N GLN A 36 2.21 -10.08 -1.43
CA GLN A 36 3.31 -9.15 -1.18
C GLN A 36 3.48 -8.20 -2.35
N THR A 37 3.57 -6.92 -2.07
CA THR A 37 3.71 -5.89 -3.09
C THR A 37 4.78 -4.85 -2.71
N MET A 38 5.39 -4.30 -3.73
CA MET A 38 6.17 -3.07 -3.62
C MET A 38 5.54 -2.01 -4.50
N MET A 39 5.27 -0.86 -3.93
CA MET A 39 4.76 0.33 -4.59
C MET A 39 5.90 1.34 -4.73
N PHE A 40 6.09 1.91 -5.91
CA PHE A 40 7.04 3.00 -6.07
C PHE A 40 6.46 4.12 -6.93
N ALA A 41 6.86 5.33 -6.62
CA ALA A 41 6.51 6.54 -7.35
C ALA A 41 7.62 7.58 -7.22
N TYR A 42 7.70 8.48 -8.19
CA TYR A 42 8.57 9.64 -8.11
C TYR A 42 7.81 10.84 -7.56
N HIS A 43 8.49 11.63 -6.75
CA HIS A 43 7.97 12.86 -6.14
C HIS A 43 8.99 13.98 -6.28
N ASP A 44 8.54 15.14 -6.76
CA ASP A 44 9.37 16.33 -6.78
C ASP A 44 9.16 17.12 -5.48
N LEU A 45 10.23 17.35 -4.76
CA LEU A 45 10.25 18.08 -3.50
C LEU A 45 11.42 19.05 -3.53
N ASP A 46 11.13 20.34 -3.34
CA ASP A 46 12.13 21.41 -3.21
C ASP A 46 13.19 21.41 -4.34
N GLY A 47 12.73 21.18 -5.56
CA GLY A 47 13.61 21.18 -6.75
C GLY A 47 14.37 19.87 -7.00
N SER A 48 14.16 18.85 -6.18
CA SER A 48 14.78 17.53 -6.31
C SER A 48 13.74 16.44 -6.52
N THR A 49 14.10 15.43 -7.31
CA THR A 49 13.25 14.25 -7.52
C THR A 49 13.65 13.12 -6.58
N TYR A 50 12.67 12.56 -5.90
CA TYR A 50 12.83 11.43 -4.99
C TYR A 50 12.05 10.21 -5.47
N SER A 51 12.62 9.02 -5.33
CA SER A 51 11.91 7.76 -5.46
C SER A 51 11.39 7.33 -4.10
N ARG A 52 10.08 7.24 -3.94
CA ARG A 52 9.46 6.63 -2.76
C ARG A 52 9.14 5.17 -3.06
N ASN A 53 9.65 4.28 -2.24
CA ASN A 53 9.41 2.85 -2.31
C ASN A 53 8.70 2.42 -1.03
N GLY A 54 7.57 1.73 -1.16
CA GLY A 54 6.80 1.22 -0.04
C GLY A 54 6.51 -0.26 -0.22
N TRP A 55 6.76 -1.06 0.82
CA TRP A 55 6.43 -2.48 0.88
C TRP A 55 5.18 -2.69 1.71
N ALA A 56 4.31 -3.55 1.22
CA ALA A 56 3.05 -3.86 1.86
C ALA A 56 2.56 -5.25 1.48
N ARG A 57 1.65 -5.80 2.29
CA ARG A 57 0.81 -6.94 1.94
C ARG A 57 -0.58 -6.41 1.60
N LEU A 58 -1.11 -6.83 0.46
CA LEU A 58 -2.47 -6.55 0.04
C LEU A 58 -3.34 -7.77 0.32
N LEU A 59 -4.36 -7.61 1.16
CA LEU A 59 -5.28 -8.67 1.55
C LEU A 59 -6.61 -8.47 0.81
N TYR A 60 -6.90 -9.35 -0.12
CA TYR A 60 -8.13 -9.32 -0.92
C TYR A 60 -9.14 -10.32 -0.37
N LYS A 61 -10.37 -9.87 -0.12
CA LYS A 61 -11.54 -10.73 0.03
C LYS A 61 -12.23 -10.84 -1.31
N VAL A 62 -12.34 -12.05 -1.86
CA VAL A 62 -12.95 -12.30 -3.17
C VAL A 62 -14.03 -13.35 -3.09
N GLN A 63 -15.10 -13.16 -3.83
CA GLN A 63 -16.26 -14.04 -3.82
C GLN A 63 -16.70 -14.38 -5.25
N LYS A 64 -17.02 -15.65 -5.49
CA LYS A 64 -17.60 -16.10 -6.74
C LYS A 64 -19.11 -15.88 -6.72
N THR A 65 -19.60 -15.12 -7.69
CA THR A 65 -21.02 -14.82 -7.87
C THR A 65 -21.36 -15.09 -9.34
N GLU A 66 -22.35 -15.93 -9.60
CA GLU A 66 -22.74 -16.32 -10.97
C GLU A 66 -21.56 -16.85 -11.80
N GLY A 67 -20.70 -17.64 -11.17
CA GLY A 67 -19.52 -18.24 -11.80
C GLY A 67 -18.31 -17.30 -11.96
N ILE A 68 -18.40 -16.02 -11.57
CA ILE A 68 -17.37 -15.00 -11.74
C ILE A 68 -16.82 -14.58 -10.39
N TRP A 69 -15.50 -14.59 -10.24
CA TRP A 69 -14.82 -14.05 -9.06
C TRP A 69 -14.84 -12.52 -9.05
N LYS A 70 -15.28 -11.95 -7.94
CA LYS A 70 -15.36 -10.48 -7.74
C LYS A 70 -14.69 -10.09 -6.43
N ILE A 71 -13.94 -9.00 -6.46
CA ILE A 71 -13.34 -8.42 -5.25
C ILE A 71 -14.47 -7.84 -4.38
N LYS A 72 -14.48 -8.22 -3.10
CA LYS A 72 -15.41 -7.75 -2.06
C LYS A 72 -14.74 -6.78 -1.10
N GLY A 73 -13.45 -6.90 -0.91
CA GLY A 73 -12.67 -6.02 -0.05
C GLY A 73 -11.20 -6.07 -0.41
N LEU A 74 -10.52 -4.99 -0.09
CA LEU A 74 -9.07 -4.85 -0.22
C LEU A 74 -8.56 -4.07 0.97
N ASP A 75 -7.66 -4.67 1.72
CA ASP A 75 -6.98 -4.05 2.83
C ASP A 75 -5.47 -4.03 2.56
N CYS A 76 -4.78 -3.05 3.13
CA CYS A 76 -3.34 -2.89 2.98
C CYS A 76 -2.67 -2.97 4.36
N ILE A 77 -1.72 -3.86 4.50
CA ILE A 77 -0.87 -3.99 5.68
C ILE A 77 0.49 -3.39 5.32
N TYR A 78 0.82 -2.26 5.93
CA TYR A 78 2.05 -1.52 5.64
C TYR A 78 3.23 -2.15 6.38
N GLU A 79 4.32 -2.45 5.67
CA GLU A 79 5.52 -3.02 6.26
C GLU A 79 6.56 -1.94 6.55
N ARG A 80 6.96 -1.24 5.52
CA ARG A 80 7.90 -0.13 5.59
C ARG A 80 7.86 0.70 4.31
N ASP A 81 8.36 1.91 4.40
CA ASP A 81 8.68 2.70 3.22
C ASP A 81 10.01 3.42 3.37
N LEU A 82 10.55 3.83 2.23
CA LEU A 82 11.74 4.68 2.18
C LEU A 82 11.60 5.67 1.02
N MET A 83 12.31 6.75 1.13
CA MET A 83 12.40 7.77 0.11
C MET A 83 13.87 8.13 -0.11
N ILE A 84 14.34 8.04 -1.36
CA ILE A 84 15.73 8.29 -1.74
C ILE A 84 15.78 9.32 -2.88
N PRO A 85 16.76 10.23 -2.89
CA PRO A 85 16.97 11.11 -4.02
C PRO A 85 17.36 10.30 -5.25
N VAL A 86 16.82 10.69 -6.41
CA VAL A 86 17.17 10.03 -7.69
C VAL A 86 18.57 10.45 -8.16
N THR A 87 18.96 11.67 -7.80
CA THR A 87 20.31 12.21 -8.09
C THR A 87 21.14 12.22 -6.81
N PRO A 88 22.35 11.61 -6.79
CA PRO A 88 23.13 11.41 -5.54
C PRO A 88 23.55 12.69 -4.83
N ASP A 89 23.63 13.82 -5.54
CA ASP A 89 24.11 15.10 -5.00
C ASP A 89 23.08 15.86 -4.16
N TYR A 90 21.84 15.34 -4.09
CA TYR A 90 20.77 15.96 -3.30
C TYR A 90 20.49 15.12 -2.06
N GLY A 91 20.71 15.71 -0.89
CA GLY A 91 20.31 15.17 0.39
C GLY A 91 18.87 15.58 0.74
N PHE A 92 18.30 14.93 1.75
CA PHE A 92 17.12 15.46 2.42
C PHE A 92 17.49 16.74 3.17
N ASP A 93 16.54 17.67 3.26
CA ASP A 93 16.56 18.66 4.31
C ASP A 93 16.67 17.93 5.66
N THR A 94 17.75 18.17 6.38
CA THR A 94 18.08 17.47 7.63
C THR A 94 17.14 17.82 8.79
N GLU A 95 16.24 18.78 8.60
CA GLU A 95 15.25 19.21 9.60
C GLU A 95 13.94 18.41 9.59
N ILE A 96 13.81 17.41 8.70
CA ILE A 96 12.59 16.60 8.65
C ILE A 96 12.54 15.66 9.87
N ASP A 97 11.60 15.93 10.77
CA ASP A 97 11.27 15.00 11.86
C ASP A 97 10.35 13.89 11.37
N PHE A 98 10.98 12.77 10.95
CA PHE A 98 10.25 11.57 10.54
C PHE A 98 9.69 10.76 11.72
N ASP A 99 10.13 11.03 12.95
CA ASP A 99 9.72 10.25 14.13
C ASP A 99 8.27 10.57 14.57
N LYS A 100 7.71 11.70 14.12
CA LYS A 100 6.28 12.02 14.31
C LYS A 100 5.34 11.12 13.49
N PHE A 101 5.86 10.37 12.52
CA PHE A 101 5.07 9.48 11.65
C PHE A 101 5.24 8.01 12.03
N ARG A 102 4.22 7.21 11.68
CA ARG A 102 4.22 5.76 11.86
C ARG A 102 5.34 5.11 11.04
N LYS A 103 6.12 4.21 11.67
CA LYS A 103 7.33 3.59 11.08
C LYS A 103 7.02 2.80 9.80
N SER A 104 5.86 2.14 9.74
CA SER A 104 5.47 1.31 8.59
C SER A 104 5.18 2.11 7.32
N TYR A 105 4.90 3.43 7.42
CA TYR A 105 4.56 4.27 6.27
C TYR A 105 4.91 5.75 6.46
N LYS A 106 6.05 6.02 7.09
CA LYS A 106 6.46 7.38 7.46
C LYS A 106 6.69 8.31 6.27
N CYS A 107 7.23 7.79 5.16
CA CYS A 107 7.53 8.61 4.01
C CYS A 107 6.27 9.04 3.26
N ILE A 108 5.27 8.15 3.12
CA ILE A 108 3.99 8.56 2.53
C ILE A 108 3.23 9.50 3.46
N SER A 109 3.29 9.29 4.79
CA SER A 109 2.70 10.21 5.76
C SER A 109 3.33 11.59 5.70
N TYR A 110 4.64 11.68 5.55
CA TYR A 110 5.33 12.95 5.32
C TYR A 110 4.83 13.68 4.05
N LEU A 111 4.68 12.94 2.95
CA LEU A 111 4.15 13.51 1.70
C LEU A 111 2.72 14.01 1.85
N PHE A 112 1.87 13.29 2.57
CA PHE A 112 0.49 13.70 2.87
C PHE A 112 0.45 14.94 3.76
N ASP A 113 1.22 14.96 4.85
CA ASP A 113 1.35 16.11 5.76
C ASP A 113 1.76 17.36 4.99
N ARG A 114 2.77 17.23 4.14
CA ARG A 114 3.26 18.31 3.29
C ARG A 114 2.24 18.80 2.26
N GLY A 115 1.41 17.88 1.75
CA GLY A 115 0.30 18.16 0.84
C GLY A 115 -0.98 18.64 1.52
N GLY A 116 -0.99 18.81 2.86
CA GLY A 116 -2.18 19.17 3.62
C GLY A 116 -3.25 18.06 3.69
N VAL A 117 -2.87 16.81 3.42
CA VAL A 117 -3.76 15.66 3.52
C VAL A 117 -3.65 15.05 4.93
N PRO A 118 -4.76 14.88 5.65
CA PRO A 118 -4.73 14.28 6.99
C PRO A 118 -4.15 12.86 6.97
N ASN A 119 -3.25 12.57 7.92
CA ASN A 119 -2.72 11.24 8.13
C ASN A 119 -3.69 10.37 8.92
N ASN A 120 -3.83 9.10 8.52
CA ASN A 120 -4.53 8.09 9.32
C ASN A 120 -3.51 7.22 10.06
N ASN A 121 -3.48 7.32 11.39
CA ASN A 121 -2.57 6.57 12.25
C ASN A 121 -3.12 5.20 12.70
N GLU A 122 -4.34 4.84 12.26
CA GLU A 122 -5.00 3.56 12.60
C GLU A 122 -5.01 2.56 11.44
N LEU A 123 -4.11 2.73 10.45
CA LEU A 123 -3.94 1.75 9.39
C LEU A 123 -3.13 0.54 9.90
N PRO A 124 -3.45 -0.69 9.46
CA PRO A 124 -2.66 -1.88 9.78
C PRO A 124 -1.21 -1.74 9.28
N GLY A 125 -0.28 -2.12 10.11
CA GLY A 125 1.14 -2.07 9.78
C GLY A 125 1.98 -2.83 10.79
N ASP A 126 3.18 -3.25 10.40
CA ASP A 126 4.07 -4.09 11.22
C ASP A 126 4.53 -3.39 12.52
N ASP A 127 4.32 -2.09 12.64
CA ASP A 127 4.54 -1.31 13.87
C ASP A 127 3.30 -1.24 14.79
N LYS A 128 2.15 -1.83 14.39
CA LYS A 128 0.92 -2.01 15.21
C LYS A 128 0.31 -3.40 14.96
N LEU A 129 0.93 -4.43 15.47
CA LEU A 129 0.57 -5.83 15.23
C LEU A 129 -0.89 -6.14 15.59
N GLN A 130 -1.43 -5.51 16.64
CA GLN A 130 -2.84 -5.71 17.05
C GLN A 130 -3.84 -5.34 15.93
N LEU A 131 -3.54 -4.35 15.09
CA LEU A 131 -4.39 -4.00 13.94
C LEU A 131 -4.27 -5.03 12.81
N VAL A 132 -3.09 -5.61 12.65
CA VAL A 132 -2.83 -6.67 11.67
C VAL A 132 -3.55 -7.96 12.09
N GLU A 133 -3.45 -8.34 13.36
CA GLU A 133 -4.13 -9.51 13.91
C GLU A 133 -5.65 -9.38 13.80
N ALA A 134 -6.21 -8.21 14.12
CA ALA A 134 -7.64 -7.94 13.98
C ALA A 134 -8.10 -8.07 12.50
N LEU A 135 -7.30 -7.59 11.56
CA LEU A 135 -7.60 -7.68 10.14
C LEU A 135 -7.59 -9.14 9.64
N TYR A 136 -6.61 -9.95 10.08
CA TYR A 136 -6.57 -11.37 9.74
C TYR A 136 -7.75 -12.14 10.37
N ALA A 137 -8.11 -11.82 11.61
CA ALA A 137 -9.27 -12.43 12.27
C ALA A 137 -10.57 -12.12 11.51
N GLU A 138 -10.76 -10.86 11.08
CA GLU A 138 -11.91 -10.47 10.25
C GLU A 138 -11.91 -11.20 8.89
N ALA A 139 -10.77 -11.36 8.27
CA ALA A 139 -10.66 -12.06 7.00
C ALA A 139 -10.96 -13.55 7.13
N ASP A 140 -10.51 -14.19 8.22
CA ASP A 140 -10.80 -15.59 8.54
C ASP A 140 -12.29 -15.80 8.83
N GLU A 141 -12.90 -14.94 9.66
CA GLU A 141 -14.33 -14.97 9.92
C GLU A 141 -15.13 -14.83 8.63
N TRP A 142 -14.79 -13.85 7.80
CA TRP A 142 -15.43 -13.64 6.51
C TRP A 142 -15.31 -14.87 5.58
N LEU A 143 -14.15 -15.49 5.53
CA LEU A 143 -13.90 -16.69 4.72
C LEU A 143 -14.76 -17.87 5.17
N ASN A 144 -14.94 -18.04 6.47
CA ASN A 144 -15.61 -19.19 7.08
C ASN A 144 -17.10 -18.97 7.34
N THR A 145 -17.62 -17.75 7.25
CA THR A 145 -19.06 -17.48 7.40
C THR A 145 -19.83 -18.07 6.22
N SER A 146 -20.88 -18.81 6.51
CA SER A 146 -21.80 -19.34 5.48
C SER A 146 -22.48 -18.20 4.70
N LEU A 147 -22.74 -18.43 3.42
CA LEU A 147 -23.53 -17.55 2.57
C LEU A 147 -25.00 -17.64 2.93
#